data_dbb141ce879633bb638d3e517230d717
#
_entry.id   dbb141ce879633bb638d3e517230d717
#
_cell.length_a   1.000
_cell.length_b   1.000
_cell.length_c   1.000
_cell.angle_alpha   90.00
_cell.angle_beta   90.00
_cell.angle_gamma   90.00
#
_symmetry.space_group_name_H-M   'P 1'
#
loop_
_entity.id
_entity.type
_entity.pdbx_description
1 polymer ?
#
loop_
_entity_poly.entity_id
_entity_poly.type
_entity_poly.pdbx_seq_one_letter_code
_entity_poly.pdbx_strand_id
1 'polypeptide(L)'
;MAVMEGVMGFYDGVGFDDKGSCYDISKLTNTPVVLVINCKGMSSSIGATLRGFIEYRQDNQILGVIFNRLSPNLFEGCKEVALGIVPLGYIPDIKEGLFDSRYLGLVTPENIDEFNEKIELIAMYMSQYIDVDRLLKVAKCAPNKLVYEKPEVEKKYDCVVAIA
;
A
#
# COMPACT_ATOMS: atom_id res chain seq x y z
N MET A 1 9.99 -8.29 9.36
CA MET A 1 8.91 -8.03 8.38
C MET A 1 9.28 -6.77 7.62
N ALA A 2 9.10 -6.73 6.31
CA ALA A 2 9.30 -5.55 5.49
C ALA A 2 7.94 -5.12 4.91
N VAL A 3 7.77 -3.83 4.66
CA VAL A 3 6.62 -3.25 3.96
C VAL A 3 7.17 -2.47 2.77
N MET A 4 6.63 -2.70 1.60
CA MET A 4 6.96 -1.96 0.38
C MET A 4 5.77 -1.10 -0.01
N GLU A 5 6.01 0.17 -0.25
CA GLU A 5 5.00 1.08 -0.80
C GLU A 5 5.15 1.18 -2.32
N GLY A 6 4.01 1.15 -3.01
CA GLY A 6 3.95 1.41 -4.44
C GLY A 6 3.81 2.90 -4.74
N VAL A 7 4.59 3.40 -5.69
CA VAL A 7 4.64 4.85 -6.01
C VAL A 7 3.48 5.27 -6.91
N MET A 8 3.00 4.38 -7.78
CA MET A 8 1.98 4.63 -8.80
C MET A 8 0.78 3.70 -8.60
N GLY A 9 -0.17 3.71 -9.53
CA GLY A 9 -1.25 2.71 -9.52
C GLY A 9 -0.69 1.30 -9.58
N PHE A 10 -1.42 0.34 -9.02
CA PHE A 10 -0.94 -1.03 -8.83
C PHE A 10 -0.44 -1.69 -10.13
N TYR A 11 -1.12 -1.43 -11.24
CA TYR A 11 -0.78 -1.96 -12.57
C TYR A 11 0.01 -0.98 -13.45
N ASP A 12 0.35 0.20 -12.95
CA ASP A 12 1.04 1.23 -13.72
C ASP A 12 2.54 0.93 -13.77
N GLY A 13 3.04 0.60 -14.94
CA GLY A 13 4.45 0.33 -15.20
C GLY A 13 5.04 1.33 -16.21
N VAL A 14 5.92 0.85 -17.07
CA VAL A 14 6.57 1.69 -18.06
C VAL A 14 5.64 1.96 -19.24
N GLY A 15 5.19 3.20 -19.40
CA GLY A 15 4.23 3.57 -20.44
C GLY A 15 2.85 2.98 -20.18
N PHE A 16 2.31 2.21 -21.11
CA PHE A 16 1.03 1.51 -20.95
C PHE A 16 1.23 0.00 -20.70
N ASP A 17 2.39 -0.37 -20.17
CA ASP A 17 2.76 -1.73 -19.80
C ASP A 17 2.73 -1.90 -18.28
N ASP A 18 2.54 -3.12 -17.80
CA ASP A 18 2.61 -3.44 -16.37
C ASP A 18 4.04 -3.80 -15.89
N LYS A 19 5.02 -3.82 -16.79
CA LYS A 19 6.41 -4.10 -16.48
C LYS A 19 7.01 -3.05 -15.53
N GLY A 20 7.57 -3.51 -14.42
CA GLY A 20 8.11 -2.65 -13.36
C GLY A 20 7.05 -2.04 -12.46
N SER A 21 5.77 -2.37 -12.63
CA SER A 21 4.67 -1.97 -11.74
C SER A 21 4.74 -2.69 -10.40
N CYS A 22 3.94 -2.24 -9.44
CA CYS A 22 3.77 -2.94 -8.16
C CYS A 22 3.24 -4.38 -8.36
N TYR A 23 2.38 -4.59 -9.35
CA TYR A 23 1.91 -5.91 -9.75
C TYR A 23 3.07 -6.80 -10.20
N ASP A 24 3.92 -6.33 -11.12
CA ASP A 24 5.07 -7.07 -11.63
C ASP A 24 6.06 -7.44 -10.49
N ILE A 25 6.39 -6.48 -9.64
CA ILE A 25 7.25 -6.70 -8.48
C ILE A 25 6.63 -7.72 -7.51
N SER A 26 5.34 -7.58 -7.18
CA SER A 26 4.67 -8.50 -6.26
C SER A 26 4.67 -9.93 -6.77
N LYS A 27 4.50 -10.10 -8.07
CA LYS A 27 4.53 -11.40 -8.75
C LYS A 27 5.94 -12.00 -8.78
N LEU A 28 6.95 -11.22 -9.15
CA LEU A 28 8.36 -11.66 -9.18
C LEU A 28 8.86 -12.08 -7.78
N THR A 29 8.40 -11.41 -6.75
CA THR A 29 8.78 -11.68 -5.36
C THR A 29 7.82 -12.61 -4.62
N ASN A 30 6.71 -13.00 -5.26
CA ASN A 30 5.59 -13.71 -4.64
C ASN A 30 5.13 -13.05 -3.32
N THR A 31 5.09 -11.72 -3.32
CA THR A 31 4.75 -10.92 -2.14
C THR A 31 3.26 -10.62 -2.11
N PRO A 32 2.56 -10.90 -0.98
CA PRO A 32 1.15 -10.57 -0.83
C PRO A 32 0.93 -9.06 -0.88
N VAL A 33 -0.14 -8.65 -1.53
CA VAL A 33 -0.51 -7.25 -1.72
C VAL A 33 -1.71 -6.90 -0.87
N VAL A 34 -1.64 -5.76 -0.21
CA VAL A 34 -2.77 -5.08 0.41
C VAL A 34 -3.11 -3.87 -0.45
N LEU A 35 -4.26 -3.91 -1.09
CA LEU A 35 -4.75 -2.80 -1.90
C LEU A 35 -5.35 -1.72 -1.00
N VAL A 36 -4.96 -0.46 -1.21
CA VAL A 36 -5.56 0.69 -0.51
C VAL A 36 -6.40 1.48 -1.51
N ILE A 37 -7.72 1.47 -1.34
CA ILE A 37 -8.66 2.12 -2.26
C ILE A 37 -9.13 3.45 -1.66
N ASN A 38 -9.02 4.54 -2.42
CA ASN A 38 -9.62 5.81 -2.05
C ASN A 38 -11.14 5.77 -2.28
N CYS A 39 -11.91 5.81 -1.20
CA CYS A 39 -13.37 5.65 -1.21
C CYS A 39 -14.12 6.99 -1.05
N LYS A 40 -13.42 8.13 -1.11
CA LYS A 40 -14.05 9.44 -0.91
C LYS A 40 -15.18 9.68 -1.92
N GLY A 41 -16.40 9.91 -1.41
CA GLY A 41 -17.57 10.17 -2.24
C GLY A 41 -18.12 8.95 -3.01
N MET A 42 -17.63 7.74 -2.66
CA MET A 42 -18.06 6.49 -3.29
C MET A 42 -19.00 5.70 -2.37
N SER A 43 -19.81 4.83 -2.97
CA SER A 43 -20.61 3.82 -2.30
C SER A 43 -20.53 2.49 -3.07
N SER A 44 -21.57 2.01 -3.73
CA SER A 44 -21.56 0.76 -4.50
C SER A 44 -20.48 0.69 -5.60
N SER A 45 -20.02 1.83 -6.12
CA SER A 45 -18.90 1.91 -7.08
C SER A 45 -17.56 1.40 -6.50
N ILE A 46 -17.43 1.32 -5.17
CA ILE A 46 -16.27 0.69 -4.51
C ILE A 46 -16.13 -0.76 -4.97
N GLY A 47 -17.26 -1.49 -5.03
CA GLY A 47 -17.28 -2.88 -5.49
C GLY A 47 -16.82 -3.02 -6.96
N ALA A 48 -17.23 -2.11 -7.84
CA ALA A 48 -16.79 -2.11 -9.24
C ALA A 48 -15.29 -1.83 -9.36
N THR A 49 -14.79 -0.86 -8.60
CA THR A 49 -13.35 -0.54 -8.56
C THR A 49 -12.54 -1.73 -8.06
N LEU A 50 -12.95 -2.33 -6.94
CA LEU A 50 -12.26 -3.47 -6.35
C LEU A 50 -12.26 -4.68 -7.29
N ARG A 51 -13.42 -4.98 -7.89
CA ARG A 51 -13.53 -6.03 -8.89
C ARG A 51 -12.60 -5.80 -10.08
N GLY A 52 -12.52 -4.57 -10.58
CA GLY A 52 -11.60 -4.21 -11.65
C GLY A 52 -10.15 -4.56 -11.30
N PHE A 53 -9.68 -4.21 -10.09
CA PHE A 53 -8.33 -4.58 -9.66
C PHE A 53 -8.12 -6.09 -9.53
N ILE A 54 -9.08 -6.82 -8.99
CA ILE A 54 -8.95 -8.27 -8.76
C ILE A 54 -9.02 -9.05 -10.07
N GLU A 55 -9.91 -8.66 -11.00
CA GLU A 55 -10.19 -9.40 -12.21
C GLU A 55 -9.29 -8.99 -13.40
N TYR A 56 -8.63 -7.83 -13.33
CA TYR A 56 -7.79 -7.32 -14.44
C TYR A 56 -6.61 -8.24 -14.77
N ARG A 57 -6.01 -8.88 -13.77
CA ARG A 57 -5.00 -9.93 -13.93
C ARG A 57 -5.32 -11.07 -12.97
N GLN A 58 -5.46 -12.29 -13.49
CA GLN A 58 -5.83 -13.48 -12.71
C GLN A 58 -4.73 -13.95 -11.76
N ASP A 59 -3.48 -13.61 -12.05
CA ASP A 59 -2.29 -13.99 -11.29
C ASP A 59 -1.77 -12.87 -10.37
N ASN A 60 -2.63 -11.90 -10.03
CA ASN A 60 -2.30 -10.89 -9.04
C ASN A 60 -2.16 -11.49 -7.63
N GLN A 61 -1.43 -10.80 -6.77
CA GLN A 61 -1.17 -11.23 -5.40
C GLN A 61 -2.01 -10.45 -4.38
N ILE A 62 -3.17 -9.89 -4.79
CA ILE A 62 -4.03 -9.10 -3.90
C ILE A 62 -4.72 -10.04 -2.92
N LEU A 63 -4.34 -9.98 -1.64
CA LEU A 63 -4.90 -10.78 -0.57
C LEU A 63 -5.73 -9.98 0.43
N GLY A 64 -5.53 -8.67 0.50
CA GLY A 64 -6.25 -7.80 1.42
C GLY A 64 -6.62 -6.46 0.82
N VAL A 65 -7.58 -5.78 1.43
CA VAL A 65 -7.99 -4.43 1.08
C VAL A 65 -8.21 -3.57 2.31
N ILE A 66 -7.78 -2.30 2.21
CA ILE A 66 -8.07 -1.22 3.14
C ILE A 66 -8.86 -0.16 2.39
N PHE A 67 -10.00 0.25 2.95
CA PHE A 67 -10.86 1.28 2.36
C PHE A 67 -10.51 2.64 2.97
N ASN A 68 -9.74 3.44 2.25
CA ASN A 68 -9.30 4.76 2.72
C ASN A 68 -10.35 5.85 2.43
N ARG A 69 -10.55 6.77 3.36
CA ARG A 69 -11.52 7.87 3.31
C ARG A 69 -12.97 7.38 3.14
N LEU A 70 -13.28 6.27 3.80
CA LEU A 70 -14.60 5.65 3.77
C LEU A 70 -15.49 6.21 4.87
N SER A 71 -16.76 6.49 4.55
CA SER A 71 -17.77 6.75 5.57
C SER A 71 -18.04 5.47 6.38
N PRO A 72 -18.02 5.53 7.74
CA PRO A 72 -18.09 4.34 8.59
C PRO A 72 -19.33 3.45 8.34
N ASN A 73 -20.46 4.04 8.03
CA ASN A 73 -21.71 3.36 7.74
C ASN A 73 -21.70 2.50 6.46
N LEU A 74 -20.70 2.66 5.60
CA LEU A 74 -20.56 1.90 4.36
C LEU A 74 -19.69 0.65 4.51
N PHE A 75 -18.98 0.50 5.62
CA PHE A 75 -17.98 -0.56 5.77
C PHE A 75 -18.58 -1.97 5.71
N GLU A 76 -19.78 -2.19 6.26
CA GLU A 76 -20.43 -3.50 6.15
C GLU A 76 -20.72 -3.88 4.70
N GLY A 77 -21.23 -2.95 3.89
CA GLY A 77 -21.41 -3.18 2.45
C GLY A 77 -20.08 -3.41 1.71
N CYS A 78 -19.00 -2.77 2.16
CA CYS A 78 -17.66 -3.02 1.59
C CYS A 78 -17.16 -4.44 1.86
N LYS A 79 -17.47 -5.02 3.02
CA LYS A 79 -17.15 -6.43 3.32
C LYS A 79 -17.84 -7.41 2.38
N GLU A 80 -19.08 -7.13 2.03
CA GLU A 80 -19.86 -7.98 1.11
C GLU A 80 -19.29 -8.00 -0.31
N VAL A 81 -18.72 -6.89 -0.75
CA VAL A 81 -18.15 -6.77 -2.10
C VAL A 81 -16.64 -7.11 -2.19
N ALA A 82 -16.06 -7.61 -1.10
CA ALA A 82 -14.61 -7.90 -1.04
C ALA A 82 -14.16 -9.12 -1.88
N LEU A 83 -15.07 -9.87 -2.49
CA LEU A 83 -14.80 -10.88 -3.53
C LEU A 83 -13.74 -11.94 -3.15
N GLY A 84 -13.71 -12.38 -1.90
CA GLY A 84 -12.78 -13.42 -1.44
C GLY A 84 -11.42 -12.91 -0.95
N ILE A 85 -11.11 -11.63 -1.10
CA ILE A 85 -9.96 -11.01 -0.44
C ILE A 85 -10.32 -10.56 0.98
N VAL A 86 -9.32 -10.37 1.83
CA VAL A 86 -9.53 -10.02 3.24
C VAL A 86 -9.83 -8.52 3.40
N PRO A 87 -11.04 -8.11 3.81
CA PRO A 87 -11.31 -6.73 4.20
C PRO A 87 -10.61 -6.45 5.54
N LEU A 88 -9.51 -5.71 5.49
CA LEU A 88 -8.66 -5.44 6.65
C LEU A 88 -9.19 -4.31 7.52
N GLY A 89 -10.04 -3.47 6.98
CA GLY A 89 -10.61 -2.33 7.69
C GLY A 89 -10.80 -1.12 6.79
N TYR A 90 -11.06 0.01 7.43
CA TYR A 90 -11.20 1.28 6.73
C TYR A 90 -10.54 2.41 7.52
N ILE A 91 -10.26 3.51 6.86
CA ILE A 91 -9.82 4.75 7.47
C ILE A 91 -10.84 5.84 7.11
N PRO A 92 -11.42 6.54 8.09
CA PRO A 92 -12.31 7.66 7.81
C PRO A 92 -11.58 8.85 7.16
N ASP A 93 -12.29 9.85 6.68
CA ASP A 93 -11.68 11.08 6.14
C ASP A 93 -11.14 11.92 7.31
N ILE A 94 -9.86 11.75 7.62
CA ILE A 94 -9.17 12.41 8.73
C ILE A 94 -8.66 13.75 8.22
N LYS A 95 -9.24 14.86 8.68
CA LYS A 95 -8.83 16.21 8.26
C LYS A 95 -7.54 16.66 8.97
N GLU A 96 -7.38 16.27 10.23
CA GLU A 96 -6.27 16.69 11.10
C GLU A 96 -4.95 15.96 10.80
N GLY A 97 -5.01 14.78 10.17
CA GLY A 97 -3.85 13.94 9.84
C GLY A 97 -3.27 14.18 8.44
N LEU A 98 -3.72 15.22 7.73
CA LEU A 98 -3.23 15.46 6.38
C LEU A 98 -1.84 16.10 6.41
N PHE A 99 -0.89 15.44 5.75
CA PHE A 99 0.34 16.10 5.34
C PHE A 99 0.05 16.93 4.08
N ASP A 100 0.48 18.19 4.06
CA ASP A 100 0.42 18.99 2.84
C ASP A 100 1.24 18.30 1.75
N SER A 101 0.66 18.17 0.56
CA SER A 101 1.30 17.50 -0.58
C SER A 101 2.65 18.12 -0.99
N ARG A 102 2.94 19.33 -0.52
CA ARG A 102 4.23 20.01 -0.72
C ARG A 102 5.37 19.43 0.09
N TYR A 103 5.07 18.64 1.12
CA TYR A 103 6.06 18.02 2.02
C TYR A 103 6.38 16.57 1.67
N LEU A 104 5.87 16.02 0.57
CA LEU A 104 6.20 14.69 0.07
C LEU A 104 7.70 14.65 -0.34
N GLY A 105 8.56 14.40 0.65
CA GLY A 105 9.99 14.16 0.45
C GLY A 105 10.95 15.13 1.14
N LEU A 106 10.49 16.25 1.69
CA LEU A 106 11.36 17.24 2.36
C LEU A 106 10.74 17.68 3.68
N VAL A 107 10.73 16.81 4.68
CA VAL A 107 10.49 17.23 6.06
C VAL A 107 11.81 17.80 6.59
N THR A 108 11.86 19.12 6.77
CA THR A 108 13.02 19.75 7.40
C THR A 108 13.04 19.38 8.90
N PRO A 109 14.23 19.29 9.53
CA PRO A 109 14.36 18.99 10.96
C PRO A 109 13.53 19.90 11.88
N GLU A 110 13.18 21.08 11.42
CA GLU A 110 12.43 22.10 12.16
C GLU A 110 10.95 21.71 12.42
N ASN A 111 10.42 20.72 11.70
CA ASN A 111 9.01 20.28 11.79
C ASN A 111 8.88 18.84 12.31
N ILE A 112 9.92 18.29 12.97
CA ILE A 112 9.91 16.88 13.42
C ILE A 112 8.81 16.62 14.45
N ASP A 113 8.57 17.55 15.37
CA ASP A 113 7.57 17.36 16.44
C ASP A 113 6.16 17.32 15.86
N GLU A 114 5.80 18.25 15.00
CA GLU A 114 4.48 18.25 14.31
C GLU A 114 4.31 17.02 13.41
N PHE A 115 5.39 16.55 12.80
CA PHE A 115 5.38 15.33 12.00
C PHE A 115 5.10 14.10 12.86
N ASN A 116 5.76 13.96 14.00
CA ASN A 116 5.59 12.85 14.93
C ASN A 116 4.16 12.82 15.50
N GLU A 117 3.61 13.97 15.91
CA GLU A 117 2.22 14.08 16.36
C GLU A 117 1.22 13.58 15.32
N LYS A 118 1.42 13.95 14.05
CA LYS A 118 0.58 13.48 12.94
C LYS A 118 0.71 11.98 12.70
N ILE A 119 1.92 11.43 12.79
CA ILE A 119 2.15 9.99 12.66
C ILE A 119 1.47 9.23 13.80
N GLU A 120 1.58 9.70 15.04
CA GLU A 120 0.91 9.07 16.19
C GLU A 120 -0.61 9.11 16.05
N LEU A 121 -1.17 10.23 15.58
CA LEU A 121 -2.59 10.34 15.31
C LEU A 121 -3.05 9.33 14.24
N ILE A 122 -2.31 9.20 13.14
CA ILE A 122 -2.61 8.22 12.08
C ILE A 122 -2.50 6.80 12.65
N ALA A 123 -1.47 6.50 13.43
CA ALA A 123 -1.27 5.18 14.04
C ALA A 123 -2.43 4.84 15.01
N MET A 124 -2.93 5.81 15.76
CA MET A 124 -4.11 5.64 16.62
C MET A 124 -5.35 5.28 15.78
N TYR A 125 -5.63 6.02 14.70
CA TYR A 125 -6.74 5.68 13.78
C TYR A 125 -6.56 4.30 13.16
N MET A 126 -5.36 3.97 12.71
CA MET A 126 -5.08 2.65 12.15
C MET A 126 -5.33 1.54 13.16
N SER A 127 -4.89 1.69 14.41
CA SER A 127 -5.13 0.69 15.45
C SER A 127 -6.61 0.51 15.80
N GLN A 128 -7.42 1.55 15.62
CA GLN A 128 -8.85 1.53 15.90
C GLN A 128 -9.68 0.90 14.76
N TYR A 129 -9.30 1.15 13.51
CA TYR A 129 -10.14 0.83 12.35
C TYR A 129 -9.58 -0.28 11.45
N ILE A 130 -8.32 -0.67 11.63
CA ILE A 130 -7.67 -1.73 10.87
C ILE A 130 -7.48 -2.96 11.75
N ASP A 131 -7.86 -4.13 11.25
CA ASP A 131 -7.56 -5.42 11.87
C ASP A 131 -6.07 -5.76 11.62
N VAL A 132 -5.22 -5.28 12.54
CA VAL A 132 -3.77 -5.46 12.46
C VAL A 132 -3.38 -6.94 12.53
N ASP A 133 -4.11 -7.76 13.27
CA ASP A 133 -3.83 -9.20 13.36
C ASP A 133 -4.07 -9.90 12.03
N ARG A 134 -5.14 -9.53 11.31
CA ARG A 134 -5.35 -10.03 9.95
C ARG A 134 -4.33 -9.50 8.96
N LEU A 135 -3.94 -8.24 9.08
CA LEU A 135 -2.86 -7.67 8.27
C LEU A 135 -1.55 -8.46 8.45
N LEU A 136 -1.19 -8.79 9.69
CA LEU A 136 -0.03 -9.62 9.99
C LEU A 136 -0.16 -11.04 9.44
N LYS A 137 -1.36 -11.61 9.41
CA LYS A 137 -1.60 -12.93 8.77
C LYS A 137 -1.39 -12.85 7.26
N VAL A 138 -1.87 -11.81 6.59
CA VAL A 138 -1.60 -11.56 5.16
C VAL A 138 -0.10 -11.43 4.91
N ALA A 139 0.60 -10.64 5.73
CA ALA A 139 2.05 -10.48 5.60
C ALA A 139 2.84 -11.79 5.77
N LYS A 140 2.36 -12.72 6.59
CA LYS A 140 2.97 -14.06 6.78
C LYS A 140 2.80 -14.99 5.58
N CYS A 141 1.95 -14.66 4.61
CA CYS A 141 1.85 -15.39 3.35
C CYS A 141 3.05 -15.13 2.41
N ALA A 142 3.88 -14.12 2.71
CA ALA A 142 5.10 -13.86 1.96
C ALA A 142 6.11 -15.01 2.13
N PRO A 143 6.94 -15.32 1.11
CA PRO A 143 7.96 -16.32 1.22
C PRO A 143 8.99 -15.95 2.29
N ASN A 144 9.45 -16.94 3.06
CA ASN A 144 10.39 -16.72 4.16
C ASN A 144 11.78 -16.25 3.70
N LYS A 145 12.15 -16.53 2.46
CA LYS A 145 13.40 -16.07 1.83
C LYS A 145 13.17 -15.84 0.35
N LEU A 146 13.55 -14.69 -0.13
CA LEU A 146 13.86 -14.51 -1.54
C LEU A 146 15.25 -15.13 -1.78
N VAL A 147 15.31 -16.13 -2.62
CA VAL A 147 16.61 -16.65 -3.08
C VAL A 147 17.15 -15.66 -4.09
N TYR A 148 18.14 -14.93 -3.68
CA TYR A 148 18.76 -13.88 -4.48
C TYR A 148 20.26 -14.19 -4.59
N GLU A 149 20.73 -14.42 -5.81
CA GLU A 149 22.13 -14.42 -6.10
C GLU A 149 22.59 -12.97 -6.31
N LYS A 150 23.44 -12.51 -5.40
CA LYS A 150 24.00 -11.15 -5.51
C LYS A 150 24.85 -11.10 -6.80
N PRO A 151 24.50 -10.25 -7.78
CA PRO A 151 25.33 -10.15 -8.97
C PRO A 151 26.73 -9.69 -8.58
N GLU A 152 27.74 -10.36 -9.12
CA GLU A 152 29.11 -9.86 -9.01
C GLU A 152 29.20 -8.54 -9.80
N VAL A 153 29.30 -7.43 -9.06
CA VAL A 153 29.51 -6.11 -9.64
C VAL A 153 31.03 -5.93 -9.79
N GLU A 154 31.54 -6.05 -11.01
CA GLU A 154 32.88 -5.57 -11.30
C GLU A 154 32.94 -4.06 -11.01
N LYS A 155 33.84 -3.65 -10.10
CA LYS A 155 34.13 -2.24 -9.86
C LYS A 155 34.76 -1.63 -11.10
N LYS A 156 33.93 -0.98 -11.95
CA LYS A 156 34.41 -0.30 -13.15
C LYS A 156 34.96 1.12 -12.90
N TYR A 157 34.72 1.69 -11.72
CA TYR A 157 35.05 3.09 -11.44
C TYR A 157 35.56 3.27 -10.01
N ASP A 158 36.61 4.07 -9.85
CA ASP A 158 37.14 4.53 -8.56
C ASP A 158 36.46 5.85 -8.15
N CYS A 159 35.14 5.91 -8.17
CA CYS A 159 34.43 7.08 -7.69
C CYS A 159 33.55 6.73 -6.48
N VAL A 160 33.52 7.63 -5.50
CA VAL A 160 32.60 7.59 -4.38
C VAL A 160 31.43 8.52 -4.68
N VAL A 161 30.22 7.97 -4.79
CA VAL A 161 29.01 8.77 -4.90
C VAL A 161 28.41 8.89 -3.51
N ALA A 162 28.35 10.11 -2.99
CA ALA A 162 27.59 10.42 -1.78
C ALA A 162 26.14 10.70 -2.18
N ILE A 163 25.19 10.00 -1.55
CA ILE A 163 23.76 10.28 -1.66
C ILE A 163 23.39 11.09 -0.42
N ALA A 164 22.95 12.34 -0.63
CA ALA A 164 22.46 13.21 0.43
C ALA A 164 20.95 13.01 0.67
#